data_31795960958aaead10baea4ee0f65713
#
_entry.id   31795960958aaead10baea4ee0f65713
#
_cell.length_a   1.000
_cell.length_b   1.000
_cell.length_c   1.000
_cell.angle_alpha   90.00
_cell.angle_beta   90.00
_cell.angle_gamma   90.00
#
_symmetry.space_group_name_H-M   'P 1'
#
loop_
_entity.id
_entity.type
_entity.pdbx_description
1 polymer ?
#
loop_
_entity_poly.entity_id
_entity_poly.type
_entity_poly.pdbx_seq_one_letter_code
_entity_poly.pdbx_strand_id
1 'polypeptide(L)'
;EMCIRDSVPRDGLPSGSSGGIIQVKNLEFDEIFSSSDTTGGYVDVTNFTMSITPTRNDSKILVSVDVAGGMNDNVGFNFRYRVQRTVGGTVTTIGIPPSGSYAMTGGYNLYNENNAVPYIFGMSRTFFDSPATTSSVNYKVQVSHSHAGSGAVVYVNRRGSSSNWRGISTMTLMEVCS
;
A
#
# COMPACT_ATOMS: atom_id res chain seq x y z
N GLU A 1 29.45 1.52 2.80
CA GLU A 1 28.73 1.98 1.59
C GLU A 1 29.25 1.20 0.40
N MET A 2 28.59 0.14 0.03
CA MET A 2 29.00 -0.66 -1.12
C MET A 2 28.02 -0.36 -2.27
N CYS A 3 28.33 0.70 -3.03
CA CYS A 3 27.78 0.84 -4.38
C CYS A 3 28.34 -0.30 -5.22
N ILE A 4 27.54 -1.31 -5.51
CA ILE A 4 27.85 -2.23 -6.59
C ILE A 4 27.79 -1.41 -7.87
N ARG A 5 28.92 -0.88 -8.30
CA ARG A 5 29.08 -0.41 -9.67
C ARG A 5 28.94 -1.66 -10.54
N ASP A 6 27.87 -1.70 -11.29
CA ASP A 6 27.75 -2.65 -12.40
C ASP A 6 28.98 -2.47 -13.29
N SER A 7 29.82 -3.51 -13.34
CA SER A 7 31.07 -3.53 -14.09
C SER A 7 30.86 -3.84 -15.58
N VAL A 8 29.61 -3.80 -16.06
CA VAL A 8 29.32 -3.94 -17.48
C VAL A 8 29.54 -2.58 -18.17
N PRO A 9 30.45 -2.49 -19.14
CA PRO A 9 30.63 -1.27 -19.92
C PRO A 9 29.30 -0.89 -20.58
N ARG A 10 28.90 0.37 -20.44
CA ARG A 10 27.64 0.90 -21.02
C ARG A 10 27.53 0.79 -22.54
N ASP A 11 28.60 0.46 -23.22
CA ASP A 11 28.73 0.48 -24.68
C ASP A 11 28.10 -0.74 -25.36
N GLY A 12 27.56 -1.70 -24.61
CA GLY A 12 26.94 -2.92 -25.15
C GLY A 12 25.48 -3.15 -24.76
N LEU A 13 24.87 -2.25 -23.97
CA LEU A 13 23.46 -2.37 -23.62
C LEU A 13 22.57 -1.65 -24.64
N PRO A 14 21.43 -2.25 -25.06
CA PRO A 14 20.48 -1.55 -25.90
C PRO A 14 20.06 -0.23 -25.25
N SER A 15 19.94 0.83 -26.04
CA SER A 15 19.41 2.12 -25.58
C SER A 15 18.02 1.90 -24.96
N GLY A 16 17.92 2.04 -23.63
CA GLY A 16 16.70 1.78 -22.87
C GLY A 16 16.85 0.81 -21.69
N SER A 17 18.00 0.16 -21.51
CA SER A 17 18.23 -0.83 -20.43
C SER A 17 18.91 -0.23 -19.18
N SER A 18 18.63 1.00 -18.84
CA SER A 18 19.28 1.70 -17.71
C SER A 18 18.42 1.75 -16.45
N GLY A 19 17.85 0.63 -16.05
CA GLY A 19 17.03 0.54 -14.83
C GLY A 19 17.76 -0.15 -13.69
N GLY A 20 18.76 0.49 -13.08
CA GLY A 20 19.36 -0.03 -11.83
C GLY A 20 18.54 0.33 -10.60
N ILE A 21 18.46 -0.60 -9.62
CA ILE A 21 17.93 -0.28 -8.29
C ILE A 21 19.00 0.52 -7.54
N ILE A 22 18.65 1.72 -7.08
CA ILE A 22 19.55 2.63 -6.39
C ILE A 22 19.50 2.41 -4.88
N GLN A 23 18.29 2.27 -4.33
CA GLN A 23 18.07 2.01 -2.92
C GLN A 23 16.78 1.21 -2.72
N VAL A 24 16.75 0.45 -1.64
CA VAL A 24 15.59 -0.33 -1.20
C VAL A 24 15.31 0.00 0.25
N LYS A 25 14.04 0.20 0.57
CA LYS A 25 13.52 0.28 1.94
C LYS A 25 12.39 -0.71 2.11
N ASN A 26 12.34 -1.36 3.26
CA ASN A 26 11.29 -2.30 3.61
C ASN A 26 10.75 -1.98 5.00
N LEU A 27 9.43 -2.10 5.14
CA LEU A 27 8.71 -2.03 6.41
C LEU A 27 7.89 -3.31 6.57
N GLU A 28 8.12 -4.02 7.65
CA GLU A 28 7.22 -5.05 8.15
C GLU A 28 6.33 -4.40 9.20
N PHE A 29 5.03 -4.35 8.91
CA PHE A 29 4.02 -3.81 9.81
C PHE A 29 3.28 -4.98 10.46
N ASP A 30 3.58 -5.26 11.72
CA ASP A 30 3.04 -6.38 12.51
C ASP A 30 2.03 -5.93 13.57
N GLU A 31 1.82 -4.62 13.73
CA GLU A 31 0.82 -4.08 14.64
C GLU A 31 -0.60 -4.39 14.17
N ILE A 32 -1.50 -4.55 15.14
CA ILE A 32 -2.93 -4.62 14.86
C ILE A 32 -3.48 -3.20 14.71
N PHE A 33 -4.17 -2.97 13.61
CA PHE A 33 -4.97 -1.76 13.45
C PHE A 33 -6.45 -2.12 13.32
N SER A 34 -7.33 -1.27 13.83
CA SER A 34 -8.78 -1.36 13.61
C SER A 34 -9.42 0.01 13.52
N SER A 35 -10.46 0.11 12.71
CA SER A 35 -11.29 1.31 12.61
C SER A 35 -12.75 0.94 12.42
N SER A 36 -13.61 1.62 13.17
CA SER A 36 -15.08 1.58 13.05
C SER A 36 -15.64 2.83 12.39
N ASP A 37 -14.84 3.53 11.60
CA ASP A 37 -15.32 4.72 10.88
C ASP A 37 -16.43 4.33 9.91
N THR A 38 -17.64 4.76 10.22
CA THR A 38 -18.87 4.46 9.47
C THR A 38 -19.13 5.41 8.31
N THR A 39 -18.26 6.39 8.09
CA THR A 39 -18.45 7.39 7.02
C THR A 39 -18.20 6.83 5.62
N GLY A 40 -17.63 5.61 5.52
CA GLY A 40 -17.18 5.02 4.27
C GLY A 40 -15.93 5.70 3.70
N GLY A 41 -15.35 6.62 4.45
CA GLY A 41 -14.09 7.30 4.15
C GLY A 41 -12.87 6.38 4.32
N TYR A 42 -11.73 6.87 3.88
CA TYR A 42 -10.46 6.20 4.13
C TYR A 42 -9.81 6.74 5.40
N VAL A 43 -9.35 5.84 6.26
CA VAL A 43 -8.62 6.18 7.49
C VAL A 43 -7.17 5.73 7.40
N ASP A 44 -6.26 6.54 7.97
CA ASP A 44 -4.84 6.20 8.03
C ASP A 44 -4.61 4.98 8.91
N VAL A 45 -3.88 3.98 8.40
CA VAL A 45 -3.36 2.91 9.25
C VAL A 45 -2.15 3.46 10.01
N THR A 46 -2.33 3.66 11.31
CA THR A 46 -1.29 4.23 12.17
C THR A 46 0.00 3.43 12.05
N ASN A 47 1.14 4.10 11.91
CA ASN A 47 2.48 3.54 11.75
C ASN A 47 2.73 2.74 10.45
N PHE A 48 1.70 2.50 9.61
CA PHE A 48 1.93 1.86 8.31
C PHE A 48 2.32 2.91 7.26
N THR A 49 3.46 3.50 7.50
CA THR A 49 4.02 4.61 6.69
C THR A 49 5.52 4.50 6.59
N MET A 50 6.08 4.87 5.45
CA MET A 50 7.51 4.84 5.19
C MET A 50 7.93 5.97 4.27
N SER A 51 9.12 6.50 4.47
CA SER A 51 9.69 7.57 3.64
C SER A 51 10.93 7.10 2.90
N ILE A 52 11.07 7.57 1.67
CA ILE A 52 12.26 7.43 0.83
C ILE A 52 12.67 8.80 0.31
N THR A 53 13.95 9.05 0.19
CA THR A 53 14.49 10.29 -0.41
C THR A 53 15.16 9.90 -1.73
N PRO A 54 14.52 10.20 -2.88
CA PRO A 54 15.11 9.86 -4.16
C PRO A 54 16.43 10.62 -4.37
N THR A 55 17.40 9.96 -5.00
CA THR A 55 18.69 10.56 -5.31
C THR A 55 18.66 11.43 -6.56
N ARG A 56 17.64 11.22 -7.40
CA ARG A 56 17.42 11.95 -8.66
C ARG A 56 15.96 12.32 -8.82
N ASN A 57 15.69 13.45 -9.44
CA ASN A 57 14.34 13.94 -9.69
C ASN A 57 13.60 13.17 -10.80
N ASP A 58 14.31 12.45 -11.65
CA ASP A 58 13.78 11.60 -12.71
C ASP A 58 13.63 10.13 -12.30
N SER A 59 14.12 9.73 -11.11
CA SER A 59 13.94 8.39 -10.59
C SER A 59 12.46 8.03 -10.41
N LYS A 60 12.15 6.75 -10.61
CA LYS A 60 10.86 6.16 -10.27
C LYS A 60 10.97 5.39 -8.96
N ILE A 61 9.89 5.36 -8.21
CA ILE A 61 9.78 4.52 -7.02
C ILE A 61 8.87 3.34 -7.35
N LEU A 62 9.43 2.13 -7.31
CA LEU A 62 8.62 0.92 -7.29
C LEU A 62 8.03 0.75 -5.89
N VAL A 63 6.73 0.89 -5.80
CA VAL A 63 5.96 0.72 -4.56
C VAL A 63 5.32 -0.65 -4.58
N SER A 64 5.70 -1.51 -3.63
CA SER A 64 5.07 -2.80 -3.41
C SER A 64 4.45 -2.81 -2.02
N VAL A 65 3.15 -3.07 -1.95
CA VAL A 65 2.40 -3.10 -0.69
C VAL A 65 1.62 -4.40 -0.62
N ASP A 66 1.75 -5.11 0.50
CA ASP A 66 0.92 -6.23 0.87
C ASP A 66 0.15 -5.89 2.15
N VAL A 67 -1.16 -6.03 2.11
CA VAL A 67 -2.05 -5.71 3.24
C VAL A 67 -2.81 -6.96 3.65
N ALA A 68 -2.55 -7.43 4.86
CA ALA A 68 -3.36 -8.46 5.51
C ALA A 68 -4.60 -7.81 6.12
N GLY A 69 -5.69 -7.76 5.36
CA GLY A 69 -6.93 -7.09 5.74
C GLY A 69 -8.01 -8.04 6.23
N GLY A 70 -8.78 -7.61 7.21
CA GLY A 70 -9.90 -8.34 7.77
C GLY A 70 -11.09 -7.44 8.11
N MET A 71 -12.24 -8.06 8.35
CA MET A 71 -13.45 -7.36 8.81
C MET A 71 -14.17 -8.19 9.87
N ASN A 72 -14.94 -7.53 10.73
CA ASN A 72 -15.70 -8.19 11.78
C ASN A 72 -17.04 -8.73 11.29
N ASP A 73 -17.55 -8.23 10.21
CA ASP A 73 -18.87 -8.57 9.70
C ASP A 73 -18.79 -9.09 8.26
N ASN A 74 -19.85 -9.67 7.77
CA ASN A 74 -19.89 -10.73 6.80
C ASN A 74 -20.95 -10.54 5.75
N VAL A 75 -21.71 -9.49 5.78
CA VAL A 75 -22.79 -9.28 4.80
C VAL A 75 -22.45 -8.16 3.84
N GLY A 76 -21.94 -8.52 2.65
CA GLY A 76 -21.80 -7.58 1.54
C GLY A 76 -20.79 -6.46 1.71
N PHE A 77 -19.74 -6.66 2.52
CA PHE A 77 -18.74 -5.64 2.80
C PHE A 77 -17.53 -5.74 1.90
N ASN A 78 -17.03 -4.57 1.50
CA ASN A 78 -15.79 -4.43 0.76
C ASN A 78 -14.71 -3.90 1.69
N PHE A 79 -13.66 -4.66 1.91
CA PHE A 79 -12.41 -4.13 2.42
C PHE A 79 -11.67 -3.44 1.27
N ARG A 80 -11.19 -2.23 1.49
CA ARG A 80 -10.42 -1.46 0.51
C ARG A 80 -9.23 -0.82 1.18
N TYR A 81 -8.12 -0.74 0.44
CA TYR A 81 -6.99 0.07 0.83
C TYR A 81 -6.51 0.94 -0.33
N ARG A 82 -5.87 2.03 0.01
CA ARG A 82 -5.17 2.89 -0.94
C ARG A 82 -3.84 3.34 -0.37
N VAL A 83 -2.94 3.73 -1.26
CA VAL A 83 -1.65 4.33 -0.90
C VAL A 83 -1.72 5.82 -1.17
N GLN A 84 -1.30 6.61 -0.20
CA GLN A 84 -1.08 8.04 -0.37
C GLN A 84 0.41 8.35 -0.37
N ARG A 85 0.81 9.25 -1.25
CA ARG A 85 2.12 9.88 -1.30
C ARG A 85 2.02 11.31 -0.79
N THR A 86 2.97 11.73 0.05
CA THR A 86 3.12 13.12 0.50
C THR A 86 4.50 13.65 0.10
N VAL A 87 4.52 14.78 -0.60
CA VAL A 87 5.71 15.53 -0.98
C VAL A 87 5.50 17.00 -0.62
N GLY A 88 6.36 17.58 0.22
CA GLY A 88 6.28 19.00 0.59
C GLY A 88 4.91 19.39 1.16
N GLY A 89 4.22 18.50 1.87
CA GLY A 89 2.87 18.70 2.40
C GLY A 89 1.73 18.40 1.42
N THR A 90 2.03 18.23 0.13
CA THR A 90 1.00 17.87 -0.87
C THR A 90 0.74 16.36 -0.84
N VAL A 91 -0.52 15.99 -0.64
CA VAL A 91 -0.98 14.59 -0.58
C VAL A 91 -1.60 14.20 -1.91
N THR A 92 -1.17 13.06 -2.43
CA THR A 92 -1.69 12.47 -3.68
C THR A 92 -2.02 11.00 -3.45
N THR A 93 -3.19 10.54 -3.87
CA THR A 93 -3.50 9.10 -3.90
C THR A 93 -2.89 8.50 -5.17
N ILE A 94 -2.17 7.39 -5.02
CA ILE A 94 -1.40 6.76 -6.10
C ILE A 94 -1.77 5.28 -6.26
N GLY A 95 -1.39 4.68 -7.40
CA GLY A 95 -1.67 3.27 -7.68
C GLY A 95 -3.17 2.96 -7.79
N ILE A 96 -3.97 3.95 -8.19
CA ILE A 96 -5.42 3.83 -8.36
C ILE A 96 -5.81 4.05 -9.83
N PRO A 97 -6.96 3.53 -10.29
CA PRO A 97 -7.49 3.85 -11.61
C PRO A 97 -7.82 5.35 -11.72
N PRO A 98 -7.80 5.92 -12.94
CA PRO A 98 -7.99 7.37 -13.16
C PRO A 98 -9.42 7.85 -12.84
N SER A 99 -10.38 6.96 -12.74
CA SER A 99 -11.78 7.28 -12.42
C SER A 99 -12.46 6.12 -11.69
N GLY A 100 -13.51 6.44 -10.96
CA GLY A 100 -14.34 5.48 -10.22
C GLY A 100 -14.69 6.00 -8.83
N SER A 101 -15.95 5.89 -8.44
CA SER A 101 -16.45 6.34 -7.14
C SER A 101 -15.79 5.61 -5.95
N TYR A 102 -15.20 4.45 -6.21
CA TYR A 102 -14.53 3.62 -5.21
C TYR A 102 -13.11 3.27 -5.61
N ALA A 103 -12.39 4.23 -6.21
CA ALA A 103 -10.99 4.04 -6.61
C ALA A 103 -10.13 3.58 -5.43
N MET A 104 -9.41 2.47 -5.59
CA MET A 104 -8.60 1.83 -4.57
C MET A 104 -7.32 1.28 -5.18
N THR A 105 -6.27 1.16 -4.37
CA THR A 105 -5.05 0.45 -4.77
C THR A 105 -5.30 -1.06 -4.76
N GLY A 106 -6.02 -1.56 -3.77
CA GLY A 106 -6.45 -2.95 -3.69
C GLY A 106 -7.62 -3.12 -2.73
N GLY A 107 -8.26 -4.28 -2.81
CA GLY A 107 -9.38 -4.60 -1.96
C GLY A 107 -10.02 -5.93 -2.36
N TYR A 108 -10.96 -6.36 -1.55
CA TYR A 108 -11.80 -7.52 -1.85
C TYR A 108 -13.25 -7.25 -1.45
N ASN A 109 -14.16 -7.97 -2.10
CA ASN A 109 -15.58 -8.01 -1.77
C ASN A 109 -15.93 -9.43 -1.32
N LEU A 110 -16.52 -9.55 -0.15
CA LEU A 110 -17.12 -10.79 0.31
C LEU A 110 -18.63 -10.60 0.30
N TYR A 111 -19.27 -11.30 -0.61
CA TYR A 111 -20.71 -11.44 -0.61
C TYR A 111 -21.04 -12.88 -0.16
N ASN A 112 -21.52 -13.02 1.07
CA ASN A 112 -22.02 -14.30 1.56
C ASN A 112 -23.38 -14.08 2.22
N GLU A 113 -24.41 -14.61 1.60
CA GLU A 113 -25.81 -14.43 2.03
C GLU A 113 -26.15 -15.12 3.35
N ASN A 114 -25.36 -16.10 3.80
CA ASN A 114 -25.84 -17.04 4.81
C ASN A 114 -24.90 -17.31 6.00
N ASN A 115 -23.69 -16.80 6.06
CA ASN A 115 -22.80 -17.08 7.20
C ASN A 115 -21.79 -15.96 7.46
N ALA A 116 -21.90 -15.45 8.66
CA ALA A 116 -20.98 -14.53 9.31
C ALA A 116 -19.60 -15.13 9.56
N VAL A 117 -18.78 -15.32 8.56
CA VAL A 117 -17.40 -15.77 8.77
C VAL A 117 -16.45 -14.61 8.53
N PRO A 118 -15.86 -14.06 9.58
CA PRO A 118 -14.81 -13.06 9.41
C PRO A 118 -13.57 -13.72 8.80
N TYR A 119 -13.02 -13.08 7.79
CA TYR A 119 -11.82 -13.54 7.08
C TYR A 119 -10.68 -12.57 7.29
N ILE A 120 -9.47 -13.04 7.02
CA ILE A 120 -8.29 -12.22 6.76
C ILE A 120 -7.75 -12.60 5.39
N PHE A 121 -7.44 -11.61 4.56
CA PHE A 121 -6.92 -11.81 3.21
C PHE A 121 -5.65 -11.00 3.02
N GLY A 122 -4.66 -11.59 2.36
CA GLY A 122 -3.52 -10.88 1.81
C GLY A 122 -3.88 -10.25 0.47
N MET A 123 -3.58 -8.98 0.32
CA MET A 123 -3.81 -8.23 -0.92
C MET A 123 -2.54 -7.49 -1.29
N SER A 124 -1.90 -7.93 -2.37
CA SER A 124 -0.66 -7.33 -2.85
C SER A 124 -0.88 -6.48 -4.10
N ARG A 125 -0.18 -5.36 -4.17
CA ARG A 125 -0.08 -4.51 -5.36
C ARG A 125 1.33 -3.95 -5.48
N THR A 126 1.82 -3.96 -6.72
CA THR A 126 3.08 -3.34 -7.09
C THR A 126 2.85 -2.40 -8.26
N PHE A 127 3.37 -1.19 -8.19
CA PHE A 127 3.24 -0.18 -9.23
C PHE A 127 4.40 0.82 -9.15
N PHE A 128 4.63 1.56 -10.25
CA PHE A 128 5.59 2.65 -10.28
C PHE A 128 4.91 3.97 -9.91
N ASP A 129 5.62 4.77 -9.13
CA ASP A 129 5.32 6.17 -8.84
C ASP A 129 6.46 7.05 -9.37
N SER A 130 6.13 8.26 -9.81
CA SER A 130 7.09 9.26 -10.29
C SER A 130 6.92 10.53 -9.46
N PRO A 131 7.59 10.64 -8.31
CA PRO A 131 7.44 11.78 -7.41
C PRO A 131 8.08 13.07 -7.93
N ALA A 132 8.99 12.98 -8.91
CA ALA A 132 9.70 14.07 -9.55
C ALA A 132 10.39 15.03 -8.56
N THR A 133 11.06 14.48 -7.55
CA THR A 133 11.73 15.25 -6.50
C THR A 133 12.90 14.49 -5.91
N THR A 134 13.86 15.24 -5.36
CA THR A 134 14.94 14.73 -4.49
C THR A 134 14.67 15.01 -3.01
N SER A 135 13.51 15.59 -2.66
CA SER A 135 13.07 15.74 -1.28
C SER A 135 12.50 14.43 -0.74
N SER A 136 12.38 14.34 0.57
CA SER A 136 11.75 13.18 1.22
C SER A 136 10.30 13.00 0.74
N VAL A 137 9.98 11.79 0.34
CA VAL A 137 8.65 11.35 -0.09
C VAL A 137 8.13 10.37 0.93
N ASN A 138 6.97 10.66 1.51
CA ASN A 138 6.32 9.77 2.46
C ASN A 138 5.20 9.00 1.76
N TYR A 139 5.14 7.70 2.01
CA TYR A 139 4.07 6.80 1.57
C TYR A 139 3.35 6.24 2.79
N LYS A 140 2.02 6.25 2.77
CA LYS A 140 1.19 5.68 3.84
C LYS A 140 0.04 4.87 3.27
N VAL A 141 -0.39 3.87 4.04
CA VAL A 141 -1.56 3.06 3.73
C VAL A 141 -2.78 3.59 4.46
N GLN A 142 -3.88 3.67 3.74
CA GLN A 142 -5.21 3.94 4.28
C GLN A 142 -6.14 2.78 3.98
N VAL A 143 -7.07 2.53 4.87
CA VAL A 143 -8.11 1.49 4.72
C VAL A 143 -9.50 2.08 4.80
N SER A 144 -10.45 1.39 4.19
CA SER A 144 -11.86 1.77 4.18
C SER A 144 -12.73 0.53 4.01
N HIS A 145 -14.01 0.67 4.35
CA HIS A 145 -15.06 -0.27 3.96
C HIS A 145 -16.17 0.44 3.20
N SER A 146 -16.99 -0.29 2.47
CA SER A 146 -18.07 0.29 1.65
C SER A 146 -19.39 0.42 2.38
N HIS A 147 -19.50 -0.04 3.62
CA HIS A 147 -20.77 -0.05 4.32
C HIS A 147 -20.95 1.19 5.18
N ALA A 148 -22.03 1.92 4.93
CA ALA A 148 -22.45 3.09 5.70
C ALA A 148 -23.34 2.71 6.91
N GLY A 149 -23.33 1.46 7.35
CA GLY A 149 -24.12 0.96 8.47
C GLY A 149 -23.33 0.85 9.76
N SER A 150 -24.04 0.88 10.88
CA SER A 150 -23.46 0.72 12.20
C SER A 150 -22.87 -0.69 12.40
N GLY A 151 -21.67 -0.76 12.94
CA GLY A 151 -21.06 -1.98 13.42
C GLY A 151 -19.98 -2.61 12.54
N ALA A 152 -19.75 -2.13 11.32
CA ALA A 152 -18.63 -2.59 10.51
C ALA A 152 -17.31 -2.09 11.06
N VAL A 153 -16.34 -3.00 11.21
CA VAL A 153 -14.98 -2.67 11.63
C VAL A 153 -14.00 -3.30 10.65
N VAL A 154 -13.10 -2.48 10.11
CA VAL A 154 -11.95 -2.96 9.35
C VAL A 154 -10.79 -3.24 10.27
N TYR A 155 -10.03 -4.26 9.95
CA TYR A 155 -8.82 -4.65 10.66
C TYR A 155 -7.65 -4.78 9.69
N VAL A 156 -6.45 -4.46 10.17
CA VAL A 156 -5.20 -4.82 9.51
C VAL A 156 -4.44 -5.76 10.46
N ASN A 157 -3.84 -6.80 9.89
CA ASN A 157 -3.07 -7.83 10.56
C ASN A 157 -3.84 -8.69 11.58
N ARG A 158 -5.18 -8.69 11.48
CA ARG A 158 -5.98 -9.63 12.26
C ARG A 158 -7.29 -10.00 11.58
N ARG A 159 -7.84 -11.15 11.99
CA ARG A 159 -9.20 -11.55 11.67
C ARG A 159 -10.21 -10.79 12.53
N GLY A 160 -11.37 -10.45 11.98
CA GLY A 160 -12.41 -9.69 12.67
C GLY A 160 -12.91 -10.30 13.98
N SER A 161 -13.16 -11.61 14.04
CA SER A 161 -13.72 -12.28 15.22
C SER A 161 -12.67 -12.71 16.26
N SER A 162 -11.38 -12.68 15.95
CA SER A 162 -10.35 -13.20 16.84
C SER A 162 -8.99 -12.57 16.58
N SER A 163 -8.35 -12.09 17.64
CA SER A 163 -6.97 -11.60 17.62
C SER A 163 -5.92 -12.71 17.52
N ASN A 164 -6.31 -13.98 17.63
CA ASN A 164 -5.39 -15.11 17.54
C ASN A 164 -4.98 -15.40 16.07
N TRP A 165 -5.79 -14.96 15.10
CA TRP A 165 -5.46 -15.06 13.68
C TRP A 165 -4.84 -13.75 13.25
N ARG A 166 -3.51 -13.80 13.07
CA ARG A 166 -2.66 -12.64 12.76
C ARG A 166 -2.03 -12.79 11.39
N GLY A 167 -1.82 -11.66 10.73
CA GLY A 167 -1.00 -11.52 9.55
C GLY A 167 0.08 -10.46 9.76
N ILE A 168 0.96 -10.31 8.79
CA ILE A 168 1.93 -9.23 8.69
C ILE A 168 1.65 -8.54 7.36
N SER A 169 1.59 -7.21 7.39
CA SER A 169 1.55 -6.38 6.19
C SER A 169 2.93 -5.82 5.89
N THR A 170 3.24 -5.57 4.63
CA THR A 170 4.55 -5.06 4.25
C THR A 170 4.45 -3.90 3.28
N MET A 171 5.44 -3.02 3.31
CA MET A 171 5.68 -2.02 2.27
C MET A 171 7.14 -2.06 1.86
N THR A 172 7.40 -2.18 0.57
CA THR A 172 8.74 -2.07 -0.01
C THR A 172 8.77 -0.91 -0.99
N LEU A 173 9.74 -0.04 -0.83
CA LEU A 173 10.02 1.07 -1.74
C LEU A 173 11.39 0.84 -2.37
N MET A 174 11.45 0.85 -3.70
CA MET A 174 12.71 0.73 -4.45
C MET A 174 12.86 1.93 -5.37
N GLU A 175 13.94 2.68 -5.20
CA GLU A 175 14.29 3.70 -6.17
C GLU A 175 14.94 3.04 -7.39
N VAL A 176 14.38 3.34 -8.55
CA VAL A 176 14.83 2.81 -9.84
C VAL A 176 15.23 3.97 -10.74
N CYS A 177 16.43 3.89 -11.34
CA CYS A 177 16.84 4.81 -12.39
C CYS A 177 15.92 4.68 -13.60
N SER A 178 15.45 5.80 -14.12
CA SER A 178 14.78 5.89 -15.43
C SER A 178 15.79 6.05 -16.57
#